data_d766cc25b579845ca224b66a58a184a2
#
_entry.id   d766cc25b579845ca224b66a58a184a2
#
_cell.length_a   1.000
_cell.length_b   1.000
_cell.length_c   1.000
_cell.angle_alpha   90.00
_cell.angle_beta   90.00
_cell.angle_gamma   90.00
#
_symmetry.space_group_name_H-M   'P 1'
#
loop_
_entity.id
_entity.type
_entity.pdbx_description
1 polymer ?
#
loop_
_entity_poly.entity_id
_entity_poly.type
_entity_poly.pdbx_seq_one_letter_code
_entity_poly.pdbx_strand_id
1 'polypeptide(L)'
;MRKILLAFLISGWINSSPEVYFIEPKNGDVVSNTFTVKFGLSNFGIAPAGYDIPMTGHHHLLINVDLPEDLSQPIAADKNHIHFGLGQTETEITLDKGAYRLRLLMGNYLHIPHDDPLFSEEIIIIVN
;
A
#
# COMPACT_ATOMS: atom_id res chain seq x y z
N MET A 1 -16.11 -32.69 -45.64
CA MET A 1 -16.10 -32.66 -44.14
C MET A 1 -15.53 -31.34 -43.67
N ARG A 2 -16.38 -30.48 -43.12
CA ARG A 2 -15.92 -29.25 -42.46
C ARG A 2 -15.39 -29.61 -41.06
N LYS A 3 -14.11 -29.39 -40.78
CA LYS A 3 -13.58 -29.42 -39.46
C LYS A 3 -13.99 -28.12 -38.76
N ILE A 4 -14.88 -28.21 -37.80
CA ILE A 4 -15.20 -27.08 -36.90
C ILE A 4 -14.04 -26.95 -35.94
N LEU A 5 -13.21 -25.91 -36.10
CA LEU A 5 -12.23 -25.51 -35.10
C LEU A 5 -13.00 -24.82 -33.99
N LEU A 6 -13.24 -25.51 -32.89
CA LEU A 6 -13.70 -24.86 -31.66
C LEU A 6 -12.53 -24.06 -31.12
N ALA A 7 -12.54 -22.75 -31.35
CA ALA A 7 -11.66 -21.86 -30.66
C ALA A 7 -12.13 -21.77 -29.19
N PHE A 8 -11.46 -22.44 -28.28
CA PHE A 8 -11.63 -22.19 -26.84
C PHE A 8 -11.06 -20.81 -26.54
N LEU A 9 -11.95 -19.82 -26.45
CA LEU A 9 -11.62 -18.57 -25.80
C LEU A 9 -11.43 -18.89 -24.33
N ILE A 10 -10.18 -19.10 -23.92
CA ILE A 10 -9.82 -19.08 -22.51
C ILE A 10 -9.93 -17.61 -22.11
N SER A 11 -11.09 -17.20 -21.59
CA SER A 11 -11.20 -15.96 -20.88
C SER A 11 -10.37 -16.12 -19.60
N GLY A 12 -9.10 -15.70 -19.65
CA GLY A 12 -8.27 -15.59 -18.44
C GLY A 12 -8.98 -14.64 -17.50
N TRP A 13 -9.26 -15.08 -16.28
CA TRP A 13 -9.72 -14.20 -15.23
C TRP A 13 -8.60 -13.22 -14.93
N ILE A 14 -8.74 -11.96 -15.39
CA ILE A 14 -7.86 -10.89 -14.98
C ILE A 14 -8.22 -10.59 -13.55
N ASN A 15 -7.27 -10.81 -12.61
CA ASN A 15 -7.44 -10.39 -11.24
C ASN A 15 -7.49 -8.85 -11.21
N SER A 16 -8.70 -8.29 -11.02
CA SER A 16 -8.94 -6.84 -10.93
C SER A 16 -9.03 -6.36 -9.48
N SER A 17 -8.70 -7.20 -8.51
CA SER A 17 -8.69 -6.82 -7.09
C SER A 17 -7.64 -5.74 -6.83
N PRO A 18 -7.98 -4.71 -6.06
CA PRO A 18 -7.01 -3.73 -5.59
C PRO A 18 -5.89 -4.41 -4.80
N GLU A 19 -4.66 -3.92 -4.99
CA GLU A 19 -3.50 -4.40 -4.26
C GLU A 19 -2.58 -3.23 -3.95
N VAL A 20 -2.10 -3.15 -2.72
CA VAL A 20 -1.04 -2.23 -2.29
C VAL A 20 0.16 -3.03 -1.82
N TYR A 21 1.36 -2.60 -2.20
CA TYR A 21 2.59 -3.34 -1.93
C TYR A 21 3.80 -2.42 -1.90
N PHE A 22 4.90 -2.90 -1.33
CA PHE A 22 6.18 -2.20 -1.40
C PHE A 22 6.90 -2.53 -2.71
N ILE A 23 7.25 -1.50 -3.48
CA ILE A 23 8.20 -1.63 -4.58
C ILE A 23 9.62 -1.67 -4.00
N GLU A 24 9.90 -0.75 -3.06
CA GLU A 24 11.11 -0.67 -2.25
C GLU A 24 10.76 -0.23 -0.83
N PRO A 25 11.44 -0.71 0.22
CA PRO A 25 12.35 -1.87 0.21
C PRO A 25 11.58 -3.18 0.10
N LYS A 26 12.28 -4.29 -0.08
CA LYS A 26 11.75 -5.64 -0.05
C LYS A 26 11.89 -6.25 1.34
N ASN A 27 11.02 -7.20 1.68
CA ASN A 27 11.15 -7.94 2.92
C ASN A 27 12.55 -8.56 3.06
N GLY A 28 13.18 -8.34 4.20
CA GLY A 28 14.52 -8.82 4.49
C GLY A 28 15.66 -7.91 4.04
N ASP A 29 15.37 -6.79 3.39
CA ASP A 29 16.41 -5.87 2.93
C ASP A 29 17.16 -5.23 4.10
N VAL A 30 18.45 -4.99 3.87
CA VAL A 30 19.32 -4.16 4.70
C VAL A 30 19.48 -2.82 3.99
N VAL A 31 19.11 -1.76 4.67
CA VAL A 31 19.12 -0.40 4.12
C VAL A 31 19.99 0.52 4.97
N SER A 32 20.47 1.61 4.39
CA SER A 32 21.12 2.68 5.16
C SER A 32 20.10 3.45 5.98
N ASN A 33 20.56 4.23 6.97
CA ASN A 33 19.67 4.96 7.87
C ASN A 33 18.75 5.98 7.18
N THR A 34 19.12 6.47 6.00
CA THR A 34 18.25 7.21 5.10
C THR A 34 18.04 6.38 3.84
N PHE A 35 16.80 6.04 3.54
CA PHE A 35 16.46 5.15 2.43
C PHE A 35 15.14 5.55 1.77
N THR A 36 15.00 5.13 0.52
CA THR A 36 13.79 5.39 -0.27
C THR A 36 12.75 4.30 -0.01
N VAL A 37 11.50 4.72 0.15
CA VAL A 37 10.34 3.83 0.17
C VAL A 37 9.48 4.16 -1.04
N LYS A 38 9.19 3.17 -1.87
CA LYS A 38 8.31 3.29 -3.03
C LYS A 38 7.08 2.41 -2.85
N PHE A 39 5.92 3.00 -3.03
CA PHE A 39 4.61 2.38 -2.82
C PHE A 39 4.03 1.91 -4.15
N GLY A 40 3.69 0.63 -4.23
CA GLY A 40 3.01 0.06 -5.38
C GLY A 40 1.50 0.00 -5.15
N LEU A 41 0.73 0.21 -6.21
CA LEU A 41 -0.72 0.13 -6.18
C LEU A 41 -1.23 -0.38 -7.52
N SER A 42 -2.14 -1.36 -7.47
CA SER A 42 -2.77 -1.93 -8.66
C SER A 42 -4.28 -1.89 -8.54
N ASN A 43 -4.97 -1.60 -9.64
CA ASN A 43 -6.44 -1.59 -9.74
C ASN A 43 -7.13 -0.65 -8.73
N PHE A 44 -6.46 0.43 -8.39
CA PHE A 44 -6.93 1.44 -7.45
C PHE A 44 -6.21 2.74 -7.76
N GLY A 45 -6.85 3.88 -7.54
CA GLY A 45 -6.27 5.18 -7.84
C GLY A 45 -5.69 5.89 -6.64
N ILE A 46 -4.82 6.84 -6.91
CA ILE A 46 -4.31 7.79 -5.92
C ILE A 46 -5.11 9.08 -6.01
N ALA A 47 -5.56 9.58 -4.89
CA ALA A 47 -6.14 10.93 -4.77
C ALA A 47 -5.62 11.57 -3.48
N PRO A 48 -5.35 12.89 -3.50
CA PRO A 48 -5.00 13.61 -2.28
C PRO A 48 -6.11 13.53 -1.23
N ALA A 49 -5.74 13.70 0.04
CA ALA A 49 -6.71 13.85 1.13
C ALA A 49 -7.72 14.98 0.80
N GLY A 50 -8.97 14.78 1.17
CA GLY A 50 -10.05 15.73 0.90
C GLY A 50 -10.78 15.53 -0.43
N TYR A 51 -10.30 14.67 -1.31
CA TYR A 51 -10.94 14.37 -2.59
C TYR A 51 -11.67 13.03 -2.53
N ASP A 52 -13.00 13.08 -2.49
CA ASP A 52 -13.86 11.91 -2.44
C ASP A 52 -14.14 11.39 -3.85
N ILE A 53 -13.24 10.57 -4.35
CA ILE A 53 -13.34 9.93 -5.67
C ILE A 53 -13.43 8.42 -5.45
N PRO A 54 -14.42 7.72 -6.06
CA PRO A 54 -14.53 6.27 -5.92
C PRO A 54 -13.25 5.53 -6.34
N MET A 55 -12.93 4.46 -5.64
CA MET A 55 -11.76 3.61 -5.92
C MET A 55 -10.43 4.36 -5.89
N THR A 56 -10.32 5.34 -5.00
CA THR A 56 -9.09 6.10 -4.78
C THR A 56 -8.80 6.29 -3.29
N GLY A 57 -7.57 6.63 -3.00
CA GLY A 57 -7.13 6.96 -1.66
C GLY A 57 -5.68 7.41 -1.67
N HIS A 58 -5.11 7.54 -0.49
CA HIS A 58 -3.70 7.90 -0.33
C HIS A 58 -3.01 6.96 0.66
N HIS A 59 -1.71 6.83 0.50
CA HIS A 59 -0.89 5.93 1.29
C HIS A 59 -0.69 6.43 2.72
N HIS A 60 -0.67 5.47 3.65
CA HIS A 60 -0.18 5.62 5.02
C HIS A 60 0.89 4.56 5.25
N LEU A 61 2.00 4.93 5.86
CA LEU A 61 3.08 4.02 6.22
C LEU A 61 3.04 3.78 7.74
N LEU A 62 2.87 2.54 8.12
CA LEU A 62 2.89 2.08 9.50
C LEU A 62 4.29 1.53 9.81
N ILE A 63 4.90 2.01 10.89
CA ILE A 63 6.25 1.63 11.32
C ILE A 63 6.16 1.06 12.75
N ASN A 64 6.48 -0.22 12.90
CA ASN A 64 6.48 -0.93 14.21
C ASN A 64 5.14 -0.91 14.94
N VAL A 65 4.06 -0.80 14.23
CA VAL A 65 2.69 -0.87 14.78
C VAL A 65 1.86 -1.86 13.98
N ASP A 66 0.88 -2.45 14.62
CA ASP A 66 -0.10 -3.30 13.97
C ASP A 66 -1.16 -2.46 13.25
N LEU A 67 -1.97 -3.12 12.42
CA LEU A 67 -3.14 -2.48 11.85
C LEU A 67 -4.06 -1.95 12.96
N PRO A 68 -4.76 -0.82 12.75
CA PRO A 68 -5.72 -0.33 13.72
C PRO A 68 -6.76 -1.40 14.07
N GLU A 69 -7.14 -1.51 15.34
CA GLU A 69 -8.19 -2.42 15.77
C GLU A 69 -9.55 -2.03 15.20
N ASP A 70 -9.81 -0.72 15.11
CA ASP A 70 -11.03 -0.17 14.52
C ASP A 70 -10.72 0.51 13.18
N LEU A 71 -10.99 -0.21 12.10
CA LEU A 71 -10.77 0.26 10.73
C LEU A 71 -11.88 1.21 10.25
N SER A 72 -12.85 1.55 11.09
CA SER A 72 -13.89 2.55 10.78
C SER A 72 -13.52 3.96 11.24
N GLN A 73 -12.37 4.12 11.87
CA GLN A 73 -11.87 5.38 12.41
C GLN A 73 -10.72 5.92 11.57
N PRO A 74 -10.46 7.24 11.61
CA PRO A 74 -9.29 7.81 10.94
C PRO A 74 -7.99 7.17 11.43
N ILE A 75 -7.09 6.92 10.48
CA ILE A 75 -5.75 6.43 10.76
C ILE A 75 -5.00 7.49 11.57
N ALA A 76 -4.33 7.09 12.64
CA ALA A 76 -3.51 7.99 13.45
C ALA A 76 -2.42 8.66 12.58
N ALA A 77 -1.98 9.85 12.99
CA ALA A 77 -0.90 10.58 12.37
C ALA A 77 0.14 10.93 13.45
N ASP A 78 1.22 10.18 13.48
CA ASP A 78 2.32 10.32 14.44
C ASP A 78 3.63 9.77 13.84
N LYS A 79 4.67 9.62 14.64
CA LYS A 79 5.96 9.10 14.18
C LYS A 79 5.91 7.66 13.66
N ASN A 80 4.89 6.88 14.04
CA ASN A 80 4.71 5.49 13.63
C ASN A 80 3.63 5.33 12.55
N HIS A 81 2.90 6.40 12.24
CA HIS A 81 1.83 6.44 11.25
C HIS A 81 2.04 7.68 10.37
N ILE A 82 2.75 7.50 9.28
CA ILE A 82 3.05 8.60 8.35
C ILE A 82 2.03 8.58 7.23
N HIS A 83 1.34 9.71 6.98
CA HIS A 83 0.40 9.80 5.89
C HIS A 83 0.92 10.67 4.74
N PHE A 84 0.54 10.28 3.54
CA PHE A 84 0.97 10.91 2.29
C PHE A 84 -0.23 11.59 1.63
N GLY A 85 -0.77 12.58 2.33
CA GLY A 85 -2.03 13.24 1.98
C GLY A 85 -2.03 14.06 0.71
N LEU A 86 -0.87 14.29 0.08
CA LEU A 86 -0.77 14.93 -1.23
C LEU A 86 -0.82 13.92 -2.39
N GLY A 87 -0.98 12.63 -2.08
CA GLY A 87 -0.96 11.58 -3.10
C GLY A 87 0.44 11.12 -3.49
N GLN A 88 1.42 11.29 -2.61
CA GLN A 88 2.79 10.84 -2.86
C GLN A 88 2.82 9.31 -3.00
N THR A 89 3.64 8.82 -3.93
CA THR A 89 3.83 7.40 -4.20
C THR A 89 5.22 6.90 -3.80
N GLU A 90 6.06 7.78 -3.32
CA GLU A 90 7.38 7.48 -2.80
C GLU A 90 7.82 8.55 -1.81
N THR A 91 8.77 8.18 -0.97
CA THR A 91 9.36 9.08 0.01
C THR A 91 10.75 8.61 0.40
N GLU A 92 11.51 9.50 1.00
CA GLU A 92 12.75 9.17 1.69
C GLU A 92 12.52 9.29 3.19
N ILE A 93 12.91 8.28 3.96
CA ILE A 93 12.79 8.30 5.41
C ILE A 93 14.13 8.02 6.07
N THR A 94 14.28 8.53 7.29
CA THR A 94 15.46 8.32 8.12
C THR A 94 15.04 7.64 9.41
N LEU A 95 15.64 6.49 9.69
CA LEU A 95 15.42 5.72 10.90
C LEU A 95 16.77 5.39 11.57
N ASP A 96 16.76 5.29 12.88
CA ASP A 96 17.90 4.82 13.63
C ASP A 96 18.22 3.36 13.29
N LYS A 97 19.47 2.95 13.52
CA LYS A 97 19.91 1.57 13.35
C LYS A 97 19.01 0.61 14.14
N GLY A 98 18.55 -0.45 13.48
CA GLY A 98 17.71 -1.47 14.11
C GLY A 98 16.86 -2.22 13.11
N ALA A 99 16.00 -3.09 13.63
CA ALA A 99 15.02 -3.83 12.84
C ALA A 99 13.65 -3.14 12.90
N TYR A 100 12.96 -3.08 11.77
CA TYR A 100 11.66 -2.40 11.65
C TYR A 100 10.65 -3.25 10.91
N ARG A 101 9.40 -3.19 11.37
CA ARG A 101 8.24 -3.71 10.66
C ARG A 101 7.59 -2.55 9.91
N LEU A 102 7.35 -2.73 8.63
CA LEU A 102 6.70 -1.73 7.78
C LEU A 102 5.45 -2.33 7.14
N ARG A 103 4.38 -1.55 7.08
CA ARG A 103 3.15 -1.91 6.36
C ARG A 103 2.54 -0.66 5.73
N LEU A 104 1.91 -0.83 4.57
CA LEU A 104 1.11 0.21 3.93
C LEU A 104 -0.37 -0.03 4.23
N LEU A 105 -1.09 1.05 4.48
CA LEU A 105 -2.54 1.08 4.65
C LEU A 105 -3.10 2.25 3.87
N MET A 106 -4.08 2.00 3.01
CA MET A 106 -4.74 3.06 2.26
C MET A 106 -5.81 3.75 3.12
N GLY A 107 -5.86 5.06 3.02
CA GLY A 107 -6.93 5.86 3.60
C GLY A 107 -7.75 6.57 2.53
N ASN A 108 -9.03 6.77 2.78
CA ASN A 108 -9.90 7.55 1.94
C ASN A 108 -9.70 9.06 2.15
N TYR A 109 -10.55 9.88 1.57
CA TYR A 109 -10.46 11.36 1.65
C TYR A 109 -10.51 11.92 3.08
N LEU A 110 -11.00 11.13 4.05
CA LEU A 110 -11.04 11.47 5.49
C LEU A 110 -9.99 10.72 6.31
N HIS A 111 -9.00 10.10 5.68
CA HIS A 111 -7.99 9.25 6.33
C HIS A 111 -8.57 7.99 6.98
N ILE A 112 -9.76 7.57 6.59
CA ILE A 112 -10.38 6.35 7.10
C ILE A 112 -10.08 5.21 6.13
N PRO A 113 -9.70 4.01 6.61
CA PRO A 113 -9.61 2.85 5.74
C PRO A 113 -10.91 2.61 4.98
N HIS A 114 -10.82 2.10 3.76
CA HIS A 114 -11.98 1.79 2.93
C HIS A 114 -12.81 0.66 3.56
N ASP A 115 -14.08 0.53 3.18
CA ASP A 115 -14.99 -0.51 3.71
C ASP A 115 -14.42 -1.92 3.50
N ASP A 116 -13.79 -2.14 2.35
CA ASP A 116 -12.91 -3.29 2.11
C ASP A 116 -11.46 -2.82 2.27
N PRO A 117 -10.86 -2.97 3.47
CA PRO A 117 -9.59 -2.33 3.76
C PRO A 117 -8.48 -2.81 2.84
N LEU A 118 -7.69 -1.86 2.35
CA LEU A 118 -6.59 -2.11 1.44
C LEU A 118 -5.26 -1.84 2.16
N PHE A 119 -4.54 -2.90 2.45
CA PHE A 119 -3.24 -2.85 3.13
C PHE A 119 -2.28 -3.88 2.54
N SER A 120 -1.00 -3.60 2.69
CA SER A 120 0.06 -4.49 2.22
C SER A 120 0.34 -5.62 3.21
N GLU A 121 1.11 -6.62 2.75
CA GLU A 121 1.83 -7.48 3.67
C GLU A 121 2.79 -6.66 4.53
N GLU A 122 3.05 -7.12 5.73
CA GLU A 122 4.09 -6.56 6.58
C GLU A 122 5.45 -7.04 6.08
N ILE A 123 6.39 -6.11 5.93
CA ILE A 123 7.77 -6.44 5.63
C ILE A 123 8.65 -6.11 6.83
N ILE A 124 9.78 -6.80 6.93
CA ILE A 124 10.81 -6.54 7.95
C ILE A 124 12.06 -6.09 7.22
N ILE A 125 12.62 -4.98 7.68
CA ILE A 125 13.89 -4.44 7.20
C ILE A 125 14.88 -4.25 8.33
N ILE A 126 16.15 -4.21 7.98
CA ILE A 126 17.25 -3.89 8.89
C ILE A 126 17.85 -2.56 8.45
N VAL A 127 17.88 -1.61 9.36
CA VAL A 127 18.59 -0.34 9.17
C VAL A 127 19.98 -0.48 9.74
N ASN A 128 20.94 -0.20 8.90
CA ASN A 128 22.37 -0.45 9.15
C ASN A 128 23.12 0.85 9.42
#